data_d3125a1fb88aa25beacbd03b57a67025
#
_entry.id   d3125a1fb88aa25beacbd03b57a67025
#
_cell.length_a   1.000
_cell.length_b   1.000
_cell.length_c   1.000
_cell.angle_alpha   90.00
_cell.angle_beta   90.00
_cell.angle_gamma   90.00
#
_symmetry.space_group_name_H-M   'P 1'
#
loop_
_entity.id
_entity.type
_entity.pdbx_description
1 polymer ?
#
loop_
_entity_poly.entity_id
_entity_poly.type
_entity_poly.pdbx_seq_one_letter_code
_entity_poly.pdbx_strand_id
1 'polypeptide(L)'
;MALPVKDQIKYWTVAAAILLIFLWLLGDILLPFVLGAALAYLLDPIVDRLERLGTGRILGTTLVLAAAFLVIFFIFILLIPLAFDQMRLFATAAPDLLIMVQKLVVNQLASISPGSEALNSTLSKFSTMAQEKLGLLFGSLMASAISIIDIIMLMVITPVVAVYLLVDWDRILLKINDLLPLDHAPVVRSLAAEIDSTLSAFVRGMITVCLILGVYYATALTIIGLEFGLIIGLIAGLVSFIPFVGALLGGILAIGLALLQFWGEFQTVALVIGIFIVGQIFEGNILTPKLVGNSVGLHPVWLILALSLFGAFFGFIGLLLAVPVAASTGVILRFLVKNYKVSRLYLGNNGNKLDD
;
A
#
# COMPACT_ATOMS: atom_id res chain seq x y z
N MET A 1 9.88 17.75 -41.96
CA MET A 1 10.96 16.75 -42.09
C MET A 1 10.84 15.80 -40.88
N ALA A 2 10.57 14.53 -41.11
CA ALA A 2 10.53 13.55 -40.03
C ALA A 2 11.98 13.26 -39.59
N LEU A 3 12.24 13.31 -38.28
CA LEU A 3 13.53 12.98 -37.72
C LEU A 3 13.87 11.49 -38.00
N PRO A 4 15.14 11.13 -38.26
CA PRO A 4 15.58 9.75 -38.39
C PRO A 4 15.18 8.92 -37.15
N VAL A 5 14.78 7.67 -37.33
CA VAL A 5 14.31 6.79 -36.23
C VAL A 5 15.30 6.71 -35.07
N LYS A 6 16.62 6.70 -35.37
CA LYS A 6 17.69 6.69 -34.35
C LYS A 6 17.68 7.95 -33.46
N ASP A 7 17.41 9.12 -34.05
CA ASP A 7 17.35 10.37 -33.28
C ASP A 7 16.06 10.45 -32.48
N GLN A 8 14.94 9.94 -33.02
CA GLN A 8 13.68 9.84 -32.27
C GLN A 8 13.85 8.97 -31.04
N ILE A 9 14.44 7.76 -31.14
CA ILE A 9 14.70 6.88 -30.00
C ILE A 9 15.56 7.59 -28.95
N LYS A 10 16.64 8.29 -29.38
CA LYS A 10 17.51 9.04 -28.47
C LYS A 10 16.74 10.11 -27.68
N TYR A 11 15.91 10.93 -28.38
CA TYR A 11 15.13 11.97 -27.72
C TYR A 11 14.08 11.40 -26.77
N TRP A 12 13.40 10.33 -27.15
CA TRP A 12 12.44 9.65 -26.28
C TRP A 12 13.10 9.01 -25.06
N THR A 13 14.28 8.40 -25.22
CA THR A 13 15.01 7.82 -24.10
C THR A 13 15.49 8.91 -23.12
N VAL A 14 15.99 10.03 -23.63
CA VAL A 14 16.41 11.17 -22.78
C VAL A 14 15.19 11.78 -22.09
N ALA A 15 14.09 11.98 -22.79
CA ALA A 15 12.86 12.50 -22.20
C ALA A 15 12.32 11.58 -21.10
N ALA A 16 12.33 10.27 -21.33
CA ALA A 16 11.93 9.28 -20.33
C ALA A 16 12.86 9.29 -19.10
N ALA A 17 14.17 9.39 -19.31
CA ALA A 17 15.13 9.49 -18.21
C ALA A 17 14.93 10.76 -17.38
N ILE A 18 14.73 11.91 -18.04
CA ILE A 18 14.42 13.18 -17.36
C ILE A 18 13.12 13.08 -16.58
N LEU A 19 12.07 12.48 -17.16
CA LEU A 19 10.79 12.27 -16.50
C LEU A 19 10.94 11.39 -15.25
N LEU A 20 11.70 10.29 -15.33
CA LEU A 20 11.94 9.41 -14.18
C LEU A 20 12.70 10.11 -13.05
N ILE A 21 13.73 10.91 -13.40
CA ILE A 21 14.48 11.72 -12.42
C ILE A 21 13.53 12.75 -11.78
N PHE A 22 12.70 13.41 -12.56
CA PHE A 22 11.73 14.40 -12.09
C PHE A 22 10.69 13.76 -11.15
N LEU A 23 10.15 12.60 -11.51
CA LEU A 23 9.22 11.83 -10.66
C LEU A 23 9.90 11.38 -9.36
N TRP A 24 11.17 11.00 -9.42
CA TRP A 24 11.94 10.64 -8.22
C TRP A 24 12.14 11.83 -7.29
N LEU A 25 12.48 13.00 -7.82
CA LEU A 25 12.64 14.24 -7.04
C LEU A 25 11.32 14.73 -6.41
N LEU A 26 10.19 14.42 -7.04
CA LEU A 26 8.86 14.84 -6.58
C LEU A 26 8.13 13.77 -5.76
N GLY A 27 8.83 12.71 -5.34
CA GLY A 27 8.22 11.56 -4.67
C GLY A 27 7.19 11.93 -3.60
N ASP A 28 7.56 12.80 -2.66
CA ASP A 28 6.68 13.20 -1.55
C ASP A 28 5.45 14.01 -2.01
N ILE A 29 5.60 14.79 -3.09
CA ILE A 29 4.52 15.62 -3.66
C ILE A 29 3.52 14.78 -4.44
N LEU A 30 3.92 13.60 -4.93
CA LEU A 30 3.08 12.76 -5.78
C LEU A 30 1.98 12.01 -5.02
N LEU A 31 2.09 11.88 -3.69
CA LEU A 31 1.14 11.11 -2.89
C LEU A 31 -0.33 11.50 -3.12
N PRO A 32 -0.74 12.77 -3.01
CA PRO A 32 -2.13 13.16 -3.27
C PRO A 32 -2.58 12.91 -4.71
N PHE A 33 -1.68 12.98 -5.69
CA PHE A 33 -1.99 12.66 -7.09
C PHE A 33 -2.22 11.17 -7.30
N VAL A 34 -1.39 10.33 -6.70
CA VAL A 34 -1.53 8.86 -6.74
C VAL A 34 -2.82 8.43 -6.04
N LEU A 35 -3.09 8.99 -4.86
CA LEU A 35 -4.33 8.69 -4.14
C LEU A 35 -5.57 9.21 -4.89
N GLY A 36 -5.48 10.40 -5.50
CA GLY A 36 -6.55 10.94 -6.34
C GLY A 36 -6.83 10.08 -7.56
N ALA A 37 -5.78 9.60 -8.22
CA ALA A 37 -5.91 8.66 -9.34
C ALA A 37 -6.49 7.32 -8.91
N ALA A 38 -6.04 6.76 -7.78
CA ALA A 38 -6.58 5.52 -7.22
C ALA A 38 -8.06 5.67 -6.83
N LEU A 39 -8.42 6.81 -6.22
CA LEU A 39 -9.80 7.13 -5.86
C LEU A 39 -10.69 7.29 -7.10
N ALA A 40 -10.21 8.00 -8.11
CA ALA A 40 -10.90 8.13 -9.39
C ALA A 40 -11.14 6.75 -10.01
N TYR A 41 -10.11 5.93 -10.08
CA TYR A 41 -10.17 4.58 -10.64
C TYR A 41 -11.13 3.65 -9.89
N LEU A 42 -11.21 3.79 -8.56
CA LEU A 42 -12.16 3.06 -7.72
C LEU A 42 -13.60 3.49 -7.97
N LEU A 43 -13.82 4.82 -8.10
CA LEU A 43 -15.16 5.40 -8.16
C LEU A 43 -15.74 5.47 -9.58
N ASP A 44 -14.90 5.40 -10.62
CA ASP A 44 -15.33 5.44 -12.02
C ASP A 44 -16.47 4.46 -12.36
N PRO A 45 -16.46 3.18 -11.97
CA PRO A 45 -17.59 2.26 -12.24
C PRO A 45 -18.90 2.69 -11.57
N ILE A 46 -18.82 3.45 -10.48
CA ILE A 46 -20.02 3.97 -9.78
C ILE A 46 -20.57 5.16 -10.55
N VAL A 47 -19.68 6.04 -11.02
CA VAL A 47 -20.04 7.20 -11.86
C VAL A 47 -20.68 6.70 -13.17
N ASP A 48 -20.08 5.73 -13.83
CA ASP A 48 -20.62 5.12 -15.05
C ASP A 48 -22.01 4.51 -14.86
N ARG A 49 -22.29 3.92 -13.69
CA ARG A 49 -23.64 3.40 -13.37
C ARG A 49 -24.66 4.53 -13.24
N LEU A 50 -24.28 5.63 -12.57
CA LEU A 50 -25.14 6.81 -12.46
C LEU A 50 -25.39 7.43 -13.83
N GLU A 51 -24.38 7.51 -14.68
CA GLU A 51 -24.50 8.03 -16.03
C GLU A 51 -25.49 7.19 -16.87
N ARG A 52 -25.44 5.86 -16.76
CA ARG A 52 -26.41 4.94 -17.40
C ARG A 52 -27.83 5.12 -16.86
N LEU A 53 -28.00 5.64 -15.64
CA LEU A 53 -29.30 5.99 -15.06
C LEU A 53 -29.82 7.37 -15.49
N GLY A 54 -29.08 8.09 -16.36
CA GLY A 54 -29.47 9.38 -16.95
C GLY A 54 -28.90 10.61 -16.25
N THR A 55 -27.99 10.43 -15.27
CA THR A 55 -27.28 11.59 -14.69
C THR A 55 -26.14 11.99 -15.62
N GLY A 56 -25.95 13.31 -15.83
CA GLY A 56 -24.76 13.78 -16.57
C GLY A 56 -23.47 13.43 -15.83
N ARG A 57 -22.37 13.17 -16.55
CA ARG A 57 -21.07 12.74 -15.99
C ARG A 57 -20.58 13.66 -14.87
N ILE A 58 -20.70 14.99 -15.05
CA ILE A 58 -20.29 15.98 -14.03
C ILE A 58 -21.12 15.83 -12.74
N LEU A 59 -22.44 15.70 -12.85
CA LEU A 59 -23.33 15.51 -11.69
C LEU A 59 -23.06 14.16 -11.03
N GLY A 60 -22.91 13.09 -11.80
CA GLY A 60 -22.56 11.76 -11.29
C GLY A 60 -21.25 11.76 -10.51
N THR A 61 -20.20 12.35 -11.09
CA THR A 61 -18.89 12.51 -10.44
C THR A 61 -19.00 13.31 -9.15
N THR A 62 -19.68 14.46 -9.17
CA THR A 62 -19.84 15.30 -7.98
C THR A 62 -20.58 14.57 -6.85
N LEU A 63 -21.67 13.87 -7.17
CA LEU A 63 -22.45 13.11 -6.17
C LEU A 63 -21.65 11.96 -5.57
N VAL A 64 -20.94 11.18 -6.41
CA VAL A 64 -20.16 10.02 -5.95
C VAL A 64 -18.97 10.48 -5.09
N LEU A 65 -18.27 11.54 -5.52
CA LEU A 65 -17.16 12.08 -4.74
C LEU A 65 -17.62 12.75 -3.45
N ALA A 66 -18.73 13.50 -3.48
CA ALA A 66 -19.30 14.07 -2.27
C ALA A 66 -19.70 12.97 -1.27
N ALA A 67 -20.34 11.88 -1.74
CA ALA A 67 -20.68 10.75 -0.90
C ALA A 67 -19.44 10.05 -0.34
N ALA A 68 -18.42 9.78 -1.19
CA ALA A 68 -17.15 9.20 -0.76
C ALA A 68 -16.44 10.09 0.27
N PHE A 69 -16.40 11.40 0.01
CA PHE A 69 -15.79 12.37 0.93
C PHE A 69 -16.53 12.43 2.27
N LEU A 70 -17.87 12.42 2.27
CA LEU A 70 -18.66 12.35 3.49
C LEU A 70 -18.35 11.07 4.29
N VAL A 71 -18.28 9.92 3.63
CA VAL A 71 -17.93 8.66 4.30
C VAL A 71 -16.55 8.74 4.93
N ILE A 72 -15.55 9.19 4.17
CA ILE A 72 -14.18 9.38 4.66
C ILE A 72 -14.15 10.39 5.82
N PHE A 73 -14.84 11.51 5.69
CA PHE A 73 -14.94 12.55 6.72
C PHE A 73 -15.54 12.02 8.02
N PHE A 74 -16.64 11.24 7.95
CA PHE A 74 -17.23 10.61 9.13
C PHE A 74 -16.30 9.57 9.76
N ILE A 75 -15.60 8.78 8.94
CA ILE A 75 -14.57 7.85 9.43
C ILE A 75 -13.47 8.61 10.19
N PHE A 76 -12.99 9.72 9.65
CA PHE A 76 -11.97 10.54 10.30
C PHE A 76 -12.48 11.18 11.59
N ILE A 77 -13.69 11.74 11.61
CA ILE A 77 -14.29 12.31 12.85
C ILE A 77 -14.41 11.25 13.94
N LEU A 78 -14.71 10.00 13.58
CA LEU A 78 -14.83 8.91 14.53
C LEU A 78 -13.46 8.39 14.99
N LEU A 79 -12.52 8.23 14.07
CA LEU A 79 -11.23 7.60 14.34
C LEU A 79 -10.20 8.55 14.93
N ILE A 80 -10.19 9.84 14.54
CA ILE A 80 -9.20 10.80 15.02
C ILE A 80 -9.24 10.97 16.56
N PRO A 81 -10.38 11.25 17.20
CA PRO A 81 -10.45 11.37 18.67
C PRO A 81 -9.97 10.08 19.34
N LEU A 82 -10.45 8.93 18.85
CA LEU A 82 -10.07 7.63 19.39
C LEU A 82 -8.57 7.35 19.23
N ALA A 83 -7.97 7.72 18.09
CA ALA A 83 -6.54 7.62 17.86
C ALA A 83 -5.75 8.52 18.81
N PHE A 84 -6.19 9.77 18.98
CA PHE A 84 -5.56 10.70 19.92
C PHE A 84 -5.62 10.22 21.35
N ASP A 85 -6.76 9.72 21.82
CA ASP A 85 -6.91 9.18 23.18
C ASP A 85 -5.99 7.97 23.38
N GLN A 86 -5.95 7.06 22.42
CA GLN A 86 -5.06 5.91 22.50
C GLN A 86 -3.57 6.28 22.39
N MET A 87 -3.21 7.27 21.57
CA MET A 87 -1.83 7.79 21.54
C MET A 87 -1.42 8.44 22.85
N ARG A 88 -2.34 9.18 23.49
CA ARG A 88 -2.10 9.75 24.82
C ARG A 88 -1.88 8.65 25.87
N LEU A 89 -2.76 7.67 25.92
CA LEU A 89 -2.64 6.51 26.80
C LEU A 89 -1.32 5.76 26.57
N PHE A 90 -0.94 5.54 25.32
CA PHE A 90 0.34 4.91 25.00
C PHE A 90 1.54 5.78 25.42
N ALA A 91 1.49 7.08 25.20
CA ALA A 91 2.55 7.98 25.61
C ALA A 91 2.74 8.02 27.15
N THR A 92 1.65 7.87 27.91
CA THR A 92 1.70 7.78 29.39
C THR A 92 2.11 6.40 29.87
N ALA A 93 1.72 5.33 29.19
CA ALA A 93 2.05 3.95 29.56
C ALA A 93 3.45 3.51 29.09
N ALA A 94 3.99 4.10 28.04
CA ALA A 94 5.28 3.70 27.47
C ALA A 94 6.45 3.72 28.48
N PRO A 95 6.62 4.70 29.38
CA PRO A 95 7.67 4.66 30.41
C PRO A 95 7.51 3.48 31.37
N ASP A 96 6.28 3.19 31.80
CA ASP A 96 5.99 2.09 32.71
C ASP A 96 6.24 0.72 32.04
N LEU A 97 5.89 0.57 30.77
CA LEU A 97 6.19 -0.60 29.98
C LEU A 97 7.71 -0.86 29.87
N LEU A 98 8.50 0.20 29.67
CA LEU A 98 9.97 0.09 29.65
C LEU A 98 10.55 -0.36 31.02
N ILE A 99 10.04 0.21 32.12
CA ILE A 99 10.43 -0.20 33.47
C ILE A 99 10.05 -1.67 33.71
N MET A 100 8.89 -2.09 33.22
CA MET A 100 8.44 -3.47 33.33
C MET A 100 9.36 -4.41 32.55
N VAL A 101 9.68 -4.10 31.29
CA VAL A 101 10.65 -4.86 30.46
C VAL A 101 12.00 -4.94 31.17
N GLN A 102 12.50 -3.82 31.67
CA GLN A 102 13.76 -3.78 32.43
C GLN A 102 13.72 -4.74 33.63
N LYS A 103 12.68 -4.68 34.45
CA LYS A 103 12.50 -5.56 35.62
C LYS A 103 12.45 -7.03 35.21
N LEU A 104 11.74 -7.36 34.12
CA LEU A 104 11.63 -8.71 33.62
C LEU A 104 12.97 -9.26 33.13
N VAL A 105 13.70 -8.48 32.36
CA VAL A 105 15.04 -8.84 31.86
C VAL A 105 16.02 -8.99 33.03
N VAL A 106 16.01 -8.06 34.01
CA VAL A 106 16.84 -8.16 35.22
C VAL A 106 16.53 -9.43 36.00
N ASN A 107 15.26 -9.71 36.27
CA ASN A 107 14.85 -10.89 37.06
C ASN A 107 15.22 -12.22 36.38
N GLN A 108 15.04 -12.28 35.05
CA GLN A 108 15.41 -13.48 34.28
C GLN A 108 16.94 -13.68 34.20
N LEU A 109 17.70 -12.60 34.03
CA LEU A 109 19.17 -12.69 33.95
C LEU A 109 19.82 -12.82 35.31
N ALA A 110 19.22 -12.28 36.38
CA ALA A 110 19.69 -12.49 37.77
C ALA A 110 19.61 -13.95 38.21
N SER A 111 18.65 -14.71 37.65
CA SER A 111 18.55 -16.16 37.87
C SER A 111 19.67 -16.94 37.18
N ILE A 112 20.27 -16.41 36.11
CA ILE A 112 21.33 -17.07 35.33
C ILE A 112 22.73 -16.65 35.80
N SER A 113 22.90 -15.39 36.27
CA SER A 113 24.19 -14.85 36.71
C SER A 113 24.01 -13.85 37.86
N PRO A 114 23.94 -14.34 39.11
CA PRO A 114 23.75 -13.50 40.28
C PRO A 114 24.99 -12.60 40.51
N GLY A 115 24.78 -11.25 40.47
CA GLY A 115 25.77 -10.29 40.99
C GLY A 115 26.66 -9.60 39.95
N SER A 116 26.37 -9.66 38.64
CA SER A 116 27.15 -8.93 37.66
C SER A 116 26.76 -7.44 37.56
N GLU A 117 27.55 -6.55 38.20
CA GLU A 117 27.41 -5.08 38.08
C GLU A 117 27.44 -4.60 36.61
N ALA A 118 28.16 -5.30 35.74
CA ALA A 118 28.20 -5.07 34.31
C ALA A 118 26.82 -5.23 33.63
N LEU A 119 26.02 -6.17 34.11
CA LEU A 119 24.68 -6.45 33.58
C LEU A 119 23.70 -5.33 33.94
N ASN A 120 23.73 -4.87 35.19
CA ASN A 120 22.90 -3.76 35.65
C ASN A 120 23.26 -2.45 34.97
N SER A 121 24.52 -2.18 34.72
CA SER A 121 24.97 -0.98 34.01
C SER A 121 24.61 -1.02 32.51
N THR A 122 24.59 -2.20 31.88
CA THR A 122 24.18 -2.36 30.48
C THR A 122 22.66 -2.21 30.33
N LEU A 123 21.90 -2.76 31.27
CA LEU A 123 20.44 -2.65 31.27
C LEU A 123 19.95 -1.22 31.57
N SER A 124 20.62 -0.50 32.47
CA SER A 124 20.31 0.91 32.71
C SER A 124 20.61 1.78 31.48
N LYS A 125 21.73 1.54 30.81
CA LYS A 125 22.04 2.22 29.53
C LYS A 125 21.00 1.88 28.46
N PHE A 126 20.59 0.62 28.35
CA PHE A 126 19.55 0.20 27.40
C PHE A 126 18.21 0.90 27.69
N SER A 127 17.79 0.96 28.97
CA SER A 127 16.53 1.63 29.34
C SER A 127 16.58 3.13 29.06
N THR A 128 17.70 3.80 29.34
CA THR A 128 17.88 5.22 29.02
C THR A 128 17.87 5.48 27.52
N MET A 129 18.59 4.66 26.73
CA MET A 129 18.58 4.76 25.27
C MET A 129 17.19 4.44 24.69
N ALA A 130 16.47 3.47 25.25
CA ALA A 130 15.12 3.14 24.81
C ALA A 130 14.13 4.28 25.14
N GLN A 131 14.20 4.87 26.31
CA GLN A 131 13.39 6.04 26.69
C GLN A 131 13.69 7.24 25.79
N GLU A 132 14.97 7.55 25.54
CA GLU A 132 15.38 8.62 24.63
C GLU A 132 14.89 8.38 23.20
N LYS A 133 15.09 7.17 22.68
CA LYS A 133 14.64 6.79 21.35
C LYS A 133 13.12 6.79 21.21
N LEU A 134 12.39 6.30 22.22
CA LEU A 134 10.92 6.38 22.24
C LEU A 134 10.46 7.83 22.35
N GLY A 135 11.08 8.65 23.19
CA GLY A 135 10.78 10.08 23.27
C GLY A 135 10.98 10.79 21.93
N LEU A 136 12.08 10.49 21.23
CA LEU A 136 12.34 11.00 19.88
C LEU A 136 11.32 10.49 18.85
N LEU A 137 10.97 9.19 18.90
CA LEU A 137 9.95 8.61 18.02
C LEU A 137 8.58 9.24 18.29
N PHE A 138 8.17 9.41 19.56
CA PHE A 138 6.94 10.11 19.90
C PHE A 138 6.95 11.57 19.49
N GLY A 139 8.06 12.27 19.74
CA GLY A 139 8.24 13.65 19.29
C GLY A 139 8.14 13.78 17.78
N SER A 140 8.77 12.88 17.03
CA SER A 140 8.72 12.88 15.58
C SER A 140 7.35 12.44 15.02
N LEU A 141 6.68 11.47 15.66
CA LEU A 141 5.32 11.07 15.30
C LEU A 141 4.32 12.20 15.60
N MET A 142 4.44 12.87 16.73
CA MET A 142 3.63 14.05 17.05
C MET A 142 3.93 15.21 16.09
N ALA A 143 5.18 15.49 15.81
CA ALA A 143 5.57 16.52 14.85
C ALA A 143 5.08 16.19 13.43
N SER A 144 5.14 14.91 13.01
CA SER A 144 4.65 14.46 11.71
C SER A 144 3.12 14.42 11.64
N ALA A 145 2.45 14.02 12.75
CA ALA A 145 0.98 14.07 12.84
C ALA A 145 0.43 15.49 12.84
N ILE A 146 1.27 16.49 13.15
CA ILE A 146 0.91 17.92 13.25
C ILE A 146 1.29 18.68 11.97
N SER A 147 1.75 18.04 10.92
CA SER A 147 1.81 18.70 9.61
C SER A 147 0.37 18.88 9.07
N ILE A 148 -0.35 19.80 9.70
CA ILE A 148 -1.70 20.23 9.26
C ILE A 148 -1.67 20.57 7.77
N ILE A 149 -0.55 21.12 7.29
CA ILE A 149 -0.34 21.45 5.89
C ILE A 149 -0.39 20.20 5.01
N ASP A 150 0.26 19.10 5.41
CA ASP A 150 0.26 17.86 4.62
C ASP A 150 -1.12 17.21 4.59
N ILE A 151 -1.84 17.25 5.72
CA ILE A 151 -3.22 16.75 5.80
C ILE A 151 -4.15 17.62 4.95
N ILE A 152 -4.04 18.94 5.00
CA ILE A 152 -4.83 19.85 4.17
C ILE A 152 -4.50 19.63 2.69
N MET A 153 -3.22 19.54 2.33
CA MET A 153 -2.81 19.22 0.97
C MET A 153 -3.41 17.90 0.50
N LEU A 154 -3.33 16.85 1.30
CA LEU A 154 -3.92 15.56 0.97
C LEU A 154 -5.45 15.66 0.83
N MET A 155 -6.13 16.33 1.77
CA MET A 155 -7.59 16.46 1.78
C MET A 155 -8.13 17.36 0.66
N VAL A 156 -7.35 18.30 0.16
CA VAL A 156 -7.78 19.22 -0.91
C VAL A 156 -7.34 18.69 -2.27
N ILE A 157 -6.06 18.32 -2.42
CA ILE A 157 -5.52 17.95 -3.74
C ILE A 157 -6.06 16.60 -4.19
N THR A 158 -6.16 15.60 -3.30
CA THR A 158 -6.66 14.26 -3.66
C THR A 158 -8.05 14.28 -4.29
N PRO A 159 -9.09 14.91 -3.69
CA PRO A 159 -10.40 15.01 -4.31
C PRO A 159 -10.39 15.83 -5.60
N VAL A 160 -9.62 16.92 -5.65
CA VAL A 160 -9.51 17.76 -6.85
C VAL A 160 -8.95 16.95 -8.01
N VAL A 161 -7.86 16.22 -7.80
CA VAL A 161 -7.29 15.31 -8.81
C VAL A 161 -8.30 14.24 -9.23
N ALA A 162 -8.99 13.64 -8.26
CA ALA A 162 -10.01 12.63 -8.55
C ALA A 162 -11.17 13.20 -9.40
N VAL A 163 -11.65 14.42 -9.10
CA VAL A 163 -12.67 15.10 -9.92
C VAL A 163 -12.19 15.25 -11.36
N TYR A 164 -11.02 15.85 -11.57
CA TYR A 164 -10.49 16.09 -12.91
C TYR A 164 -10.28 14.77 -13.67
N LEU A 165 -9.74 13.77 -13.03
CA LEU A 165 -9.55 12.46 -13.67
C LEU A 165 -10.88 11.78 -14.01
N LEU A 166 -11.89 11.82 -13.14
CA LEU A 166 -13.20 11.21 -13.40
C LEU A 166 -13.97 11.95 -14.50
N VAL A 167 -13.91 13.29 -14.51
CA VAL A 167 -14.64 14.10 -15.50
C VAL A 167 -14.00 14.02 -16.88
N ASP A 168 -12.66 14.10 -16.95
CA ASP A 168 -11.93 14.20 -18.21
C ASP A 168 -11.32 12.87 -18.69
N TRP A 169 -11.58 11.75 -17.98
CA TRP A 169 -10.97 10.45 -18.27
C TRP A 169 -11.13 10.04 -19.74
N ASP A 170 -12.36 10.07 -20.25
CA ASP A 170 -12.65 9.69 -21.63
C ASP A 170 -11.97 10.62 -22.65
N ARG A 171 -11.89 11.91 -22.35
CA ARG A 171 -11.21 12.88 -23.20
C ARG A 171 -9.70 12.64 -23.24
N ILE A 172 -9.11 12.27 -22.09
CA ILE A 172 -7.68 11.92 -21.98
C ILE A 172 -7.41 10.67 -22.84
N LEU A 173 -8.23 9.64 -22.68
CA LEU A 173 -8.10 8.40 -23.46
C LEU A 173 -8.27 8.65 -24.97
N LEU A 174 -9.23 9.46 -25.39
CA LEU A 174 -9.40 9.84 -26.79
C LEU A 174 -8.17 10.55 -27.34
N LYS A 175 -7.62 11.54 -26.63
CA LYS A 175 -6.39 12.25 -27.05
C LYS A 175 -5.18 11.31 -27.15
N ILE A 176 -5.01 10.39 -26.19
CA ILE A 176 -3.94 9.39 -26.25
C ILE A 176 -4.14 8.48 -27.47
N ASN A 177 -5.39 8.06 -27.70
CA ASN A 177 -5.72 7.23 -28.85
C ASN A 177 -5.42 7.88 -30.21
N ASP A 178 -5.64 9.19 -30.34
CA ASP A 178 -5.34 9.97 -31.55
C ASP A 178 -3.82 10.10 -31.80
N LEU A 179 -3.01 9.96 -30.75
CA LEU A 179 -1.54 10.02 -30.86
C LEU A 179 -0.91 8.67 -31.22
N LEU A 180 -1.69 7.59 -31.22
CA LEU A 180 -1.17 6.25 -31.50
C LEU A 180 -0.88 6.07 -33.00
N PRO A 181 0.30 5.51 -33.38
CA PRO A 181 0.57 5.12 -34.75
C PRO A 181 -0.46 4.10 -35.24
N LEU A 182 -1.06 4.37 -36.40
CA LEU A 182 -2.17 3.58 -36.95
C LEU A 182 -1.87 2.09 -37.04
N ASP A 183 -0.65 1.72 -37.45
CA ASP A 183 -0.21 0.33 -37.61
C ASP A 183 -0.13 -0.44 -36.29
N HIS A 184 0.16 0.26 -35.18
CA HIS A 184 0.33 -0.34 -33.86
C HIS A 184 -0.84 -0.10 -32.91
N ALA A 185 -1.77 0.77 -33.29
CA ALA A 185 -2.90 1.16 -32.45
C ALA A 185 -3.74 -0.03 -31.94
N PRO A 186 -4.08 -1.06 -32.72
CA PRO A 186 -4.83 -2.21 -32.23
C PRO A 186 -4.10 -2.96 -31.12
N VAL A 187 -2.78 -3.14 -31.25
CA VAL A 187 -1.96 -3.83 -30.28
C VAL A 187 -1.83 -3.02 -28.99
N VAL A 188 -1.57 -1.72 -29.09
CA VAL A 188 -1.46 -0.83 -27.94
C VAL A 188 -2.79 -0.77 -27.18
N ARG A 189 -3.93 -0.69 -27.88
CA ARG A 189 -5.27 -0.72 -27.26
C ARG A 189 -5.53 -2.01 -26.51
N SER A 190 -5.20 -3.17 -27.09
CA SER A 190 -5.39 -4.45 -26.41
C SER A 190 -4.54 -4.59 -25.16
N LEU A 191 -3.28 -4.11 -25.20
CA LEU A 191 -2.40 -4.08 -24.04
C LEU A 191 -2.91 -3.12 -22.96
N ALA A 192 -3.34 -1.92 -23.34
CA ALA A 192 -3.91 -0.95 -22.42
C ALA A 192 -5.17 -1.51 -21.74
N ALA A 193 -6.05 -2.17 -22.49
CA ALA A 193 -7.24 -2.80 -21.93
C ALA A 193 -6.90 -3.97 -20.97
N GLU A 194 -5.87 -4.77 -21.27
CA GLU A 194 -5.40 -5.83 -20.36
C GLU A 194 -4.79 -5.25 -19.08
N ILE A 195 -3.98 -4.19 -19.20
CA ILE A 195 -3.42 -3.47 -18.05
C ILE A 195 -4.56 -2.87 -17.21
N ASP A 196 -5.52 -2.19 -17.84
CA ASP A 196 -6.65 -1.57 -17.16
C ASP A 196 -7.49 -2.61 -16.38
N SER A 197 -7.84 -3.73 -17.00
CA SER A 197 -8.57 -4.82 -16.34
C SER A 197 -7.80 -5.39 -15.15
N THR A 198 -6.48 -5.56 -15.29
CA THR A 198 -5.58 -6.07 -14.23
C THR A 198 -5.51 -5.12 -13.06
N LEU A 199 -5.28 -3.82 -13.31
CA LEU A 199 -5.21 -2.79 -12.27
C LEU A 199 -6.55 -2.60 -11.57
N SER A 200 -7.64 -2.59 -12.32
CA SER A 200 -9.02 -2.46 -11.83
C SER A 200 -9.37 -3.59 -10.86
N ALA A 201 -9.08 -4.83 -11.25
CA ALA A 201 -9.30 -5.98 -10.40
C ALA A 201 -8.42 -5.95 -9.14
N PHE A 202 -7.14 -5.57 -9.30
CA PHE A 202 -6.20 -5.46 -8.18
C PHE A 202 -6.66 -4.40 -7.15
N VAL A 203 -6.90 -3.15 -7.59
CA VAL A 203 -7.24 -2.05 -6.68
C VAL A 203 -8.54 -2.34 -5.93
N ARG A 204 -9.60 -2.75 -6.62
CA ARG A 204 -10.88 -3.10 -5.99
C ARG A 204 -10.76 -4.29 -5.05
N GLY A 205 -10.04 -5.32 -5.48
CA GLY A 205 -9.78 -6.51 -4.66
C GLY A 205 -9.02 -6.15 -3.39
N MET A 206 -7.91 -5.41 -3.50
CA MET A 206 -7.08 -5.03 -2.35
C MET A 206 -7.81 -4.12 -1.36
N ILE A 207 -8.58 -3.14 -1.83
CA ILE A 207 -9.38 -2.30 -0.93
C ILE A 207 -10.39 -3.17 -0.13
N THR A 208 -11.04 -4.11 -0.80
CA THR A 208 -11.96 -5.03 -0.12
C THR A 208 -11.24 -5.91 0.89
N VAL A 209 -10.05 -6.43 0.55
CA VAL A 209 -9.19 -7.19 1.48
C VAL A 209 -8.82 -6.34 2.69
N CYS A 210 -8.35 -5.11 2.49
CA CYS A 210 -7.98 -4.19 3.56
C CYS A 210 -9.15 -3.91 4.51
N LEU A 211 -10.35 -3.68 3.99
CA LEU A 211 -11.55 -3.46 4.79
C LEU A 211 -11.90 -4.69 5.62
N ILE A 212 -11.93 -5.87 5.02
CA ILE A 212 -12.25 -7.13 5.73
C ILE A 212 -11.20 -7.42 6.82
N LEU A 213 -9.91 -7.32 6.49
CA LEU A 213 -8.84 -7.57 7.46
C LEU A 213 -8.80 -6.50 8.56
N GLY A 214 -9.03 -5.22 8.20
CA GLY A 214 -9.10 -4.13 9.17
C GLY A 214 -10.22 -4.35 10.20
N VAL A 215 -11.42 -4.69 9.74
CA VAL A 215 -12.55 -5.03 10.63
C VAL A 215 -12.24 -6.28 11.45
N TYR A 216 -11.70 -7.32 10.82
CA TYR A 216 -11.35 -8.57 11.50
C TYR A 216 -10.31 -8.35 12.60
N TYR A 217 -9.16 -7.74 12.30
CA TYR A 217 -8.12 -7.49 13.29
C TYR A 217 -8.60 -6.54 14.39
N ALA A 218 -9.26 -5.43 14.03
CA ALA A 218 -9.75 -4.47 14.99
C ALA A 218 -10.75 -5.08 15.97
N THR A 219 -11.72 -5.85 15.47
CA THR A 219 -12.72 -6.51 16.33
C THR A 219 -12.11 -7.61 17.18
N ALA A 220 -11.30 -8.50 16.59
CA ALA A 220 -10.70 -9.62 17.31
C ALA A 220 -9.74 -9.16 18.42
N LEU A 221 -8.88 -8.17 18.15
CA LEU A 221 -7.95 -7.65 19.17
C LEU A 221 -8.68 -6.89 20.28
N THR A 222 -9.75 -6.16 19.95
CA THR A 222 -10.58 -5.45 20.94
C THR A 222 -11.34 -6.43 21.83
N ILE A 223 -11.88 -7.52 21.29
CA ILE A 223 -12.60 -8.54 22.07
C ILE A 223 -11.68 -9.24 23.08
N ILE A 224 -10.41 -9.48 22.72
CA ILE A 224 -9.39 -10.03 23.63
C ILE A 224 -9.02 -9.03 24.75
N GLY A 225 -9.38 -7.74 24.59
CA GLY A 225 -9.05 -6.69 25.55
C GLY A 225 -7.61 -6.16 25.37
N LEU A 226 -7.01 -6.31 24.17
CA LEU A 226 -5.73 -5.72 23.89
C LEU A 226 -5.88 -4.19 23.84
N GLU A 227 -5.14 -3.49 24.71
CA GLU A 227 -5.05 -2.04 24.65
C GLU A 227 -4.58 -1.61 23.24
N PHE A 228 -5.19 -0.57 22.68
CA PHE A 228 -4.93 -0.13 21.30
C PHE A 228 -5.30 -1.16 20.20
N GLY A 229 -5.92 -2.29 20.54
CA GLY A 229 -6.25 -3.36 19.61
C GLY A 229 -7.06 -2.89 18.40
N LEU A 230 -7.98 -1.95 18.62
CA LEU A 230 -8.77 -1.35 17.54
C LEU A 230 -7.88 -0.59 16.54
N ILE A 231 -6.99 0.28 17.02
CA ILE A 231 -6.11 1.06 16.13
C ILE A 231 -5.09 0.17 15.44
N ILE A 232 -4.46 -0.74 16.19
CA ILE A 232 -3.48 -1.68 15.61
C ILE A 232 -4.17 -2.50 14.53
N GLY A 233 -5.38 -3.00 14.78
CA GLY A 233 -6.14 -3.78 13.82
C GLY A 233 -6.50 -2.99 12.56
N LEU A 234 -6.96 -1.75 12.70
CA LEU A 234 -7.29 -0.89 11.56
C LEU A 234 -6.04 -0.53 10.75
N ILE A 235 -4.92 -0.19 11.42
CA ILE A 235 -3.64 0.10 10.75
C ILE A 235 -3.13 -1.15 10.03
N ALA A 236 -3.14 -2.31 10.69
CA ALA A 236 -2.74 -3.57 10.06
C ALA A 236 -3.55 -3.87 8.80
N GLY A 237 -4.89 -3.72 8.88
CA GLY A 237 -5.77 -3.88 7.73
C GLY A 237 -5.51 -2.88 6.61
N LEU A 238 -5.33 -1.60 6.93
CA LEU A 238 -5.03 -0.57 5.94
C LEU A 238 -3.67 -0.81 5.26
N VAL A 239 -2.64 -1.11 6.05
CA VAL A 239 -1.28 -1.38 5.55
C VAL A 239 -1.22 -2.70 4.76
N SER A 240 -2.19 -3.62 4.94
CA SER A 240 -2.30 -4.86 4.13
C SER A 240 -2.52 -4.59 2.64
N PHE A 241 -2.80 -3.33 2.24
CA PHE A 241 -2.71 -2.93 0.83
C PHE A 241 -1.32 -3.22 0.23
N ILE A 242 -0.28 -3.15 1.04
CA ILE A 242 1.08 -3.55 0.68
C ILE A 242 1.28 -5.00 1.15
N PRO A 243 1.37 -5.99 0.23
CA PRO A 243 1.48 -7.40 0.58
C PRO A 243 2.60 -7.67 1.59
N PHE A 244 2.35 -8.52 2.55
CA PHE A 244 3.23 -8.92 3.65
C PHE A 244 3.51 -7.83 4.71
N VAL A 245 3.46 -6.54 4.35
CA VAL A 245 3.84 -5.44 5.25
C VAL A 245 2.79 -5.24 6.33
N GLY A 246 1.49 -5.29 5.98
CA GLY A 246 0.40 -5.09 6.93
C GLY A 246 0.41 -6.10 8.08
N ALA A 247 0.51 -7.38 7.74
CA ALA A 247 0.55 -8.45 8.73
C ALA A 247 1.84 -8.45 9.56
N LEU A 248 2.98 -8.14 8.94
CA LEU A 248 4.26 -8.07 9.64
C LEU A 248 4.24 -6.91 10.66
N LEU A 249 3.89 -5.70 10.24
CA LEU A 249 3.85 -4.53 11.12
C LEU A 249 2.75 -4.68 12.17
N GLY A 250 1.53 -5.06 11.78
CA GLY A 250 0.43 -5.27 12.70
C GLY A 250 0.72 -6.39 13.70
N GLY A 251 1.29 -7.50 13.23
CA GLY A 251 1.69 -8.62 14.06
C GLY A 251 2.77 -8.26 15.08
N ILE A 252 3.83 -7.57 14.64
CA ILE A 252 4.89 -7.11 15.55
C ILE A 252 4.32 -6.18 16.62
N LEU A 253 3.48 -5.21 16.24
CA LEU A 253 2.87 -4.28 17.17
C LEU A 253 1.92 -4.97 18.15
N ALA A 254 1.01 -5.80 17.63
CA ALA A 254 0.01 -6.47 18.46
C ALA A 254 0.64 -7.52 19.41
N ILE A 255 1.54 -8.37 18.90
CA ILE A 255 2.20 -9.39 19.71
C ILE A 255 3.15 -8.74 20.72
N GLY A 256 3.90 -7.70 20.30
CA GLY A 256 4.77 -6.96 21.19
C GLY A 256 4.00 -6.34 22.36
N LEU A 257 2.87 -5.69 22.07
CA LEU A 257 2.01 -5.11 23.10
C LEU A 257 1.34 -6.19 23.96
N ALA A 258 0.87 -7.28 23.37
CA ALA A 258 0.28 -8.39 24.11
C ALA A 258 1.27 -9.04 25.10
N LEU A 259 2.52 -9.20 24.71
CA LEU A 259 3.58 -9.69 25.59
C LEU A 259 3.83 -8.76 26.77
N LEU A 260 3.65 -7.45 26.61
CA LEU A 260 3.81 -6.49 27.69
C LEU A 260 2.57 -6.42 28.58
N GLN A 261 1.38 -6.36 27.99
CA GLN A 261 0.12 -6.18 28.70
C GLN A 261 -0.28 -7.48 29.46
N PHE A 262 -0.15 -8.63 28.82
CA PHE A 262 -0.57 -9.94 29.35
C PHE A 262 0.62 -10.79 29.80
N TRP A 263 1.64 -10.14 30.43
CA TRP A 263 2.80 -10.89 30.91
C TRP A 263 2.40 -11.95 31.94
N GLY A 264 2.73 -13.20 31.65
CA GLY A 264 2.33 -14.36 32.46
C GLY A 264 1.03 -15.05 32.01
N GLU A 265 0.23 -14.40 31.17
CA GLU A 265 -0.99 -14.97 30.56
C GLU A 265 -0.68 -15.48 29.16
N PHE A 266 0.15 -16.52 29.05
CA PHE A 266 0.59 -17.06 27.76
C PHE A 266 -0.57 -17.47 26.85
N GLN A 267 -1.74 -17.82 27.41
CA GLN A 267 -2.93 -18.14 26.64
C GLN A 267 -3.45 -16.93 25.85
N THR A 268 -3.50 -15.76 26.47
CA THR A 268 -3.95 -14.51 25.83
C THR A 268 -2.97 -14.07 24.73
N VAL A 269 -1.67 -14.18 24.99
CA VAL A 269 -0.64 -13.91 23.97
C VAL A 269 -0.76 -14.88 22.79
N ALA A 270 -0.97 -16.18 23.06
CA ALA A 270 -1.16 -17.18 22.01
C ALA A 270 -2.43 -16.90 21.17
N LEU A 271 -3.51 -16.39 21.78
CA LEU A 271 -4.70 -15.96 21.06
C LEU A 271 -4.40 -14.80 20.12
N VAL A 272 -3.63 -13.79 20.55
CA VAL A 272 -3.23 -12.67 19.67
C VAL A 272 -2.40 -13.18 18.49
N ILE A 273 -1.44 -14.07 18.73
CA ILE A 273 -0.68 -14.71 17.66
C ILE A 273 -1.61 -15.49 16.71
N GLY A 274 -2.56 -16.24 17.29
CA GLY A 274 -3.55 -17.01 16.55
C GLY A 274 -4.41 -16.13 15.63
N ILE A 275 -4.82 -14.94 16.08
CA ILE A 275 -5.57 -13.98 15.25
C ILE A 275 -4.78 -13.62 13.99
N PHE A 276 -3.49 -13.30 14.13
CA PHE A 276 -2.68 -12.94 12.96
C PHE A 276 -2.42 -14.13 12.04
N ILE A 277 -2.20 -15.33 12.59
CA ILE A 277 -2.06 -16.55 11.78
C ILE A 277 -3.34 -16.85 11.02
N VAL A 278 -4.49 -16.82 11.67
CA VAL A 278 -5.79 -17.03 11.02
C VAL A 278 -6.06 -15.97 9.97
N GLY A 279 -5.81 -14.69 10.27
CA GLY A 279 -5.92 -13.60 9.32
C GLY A 279 -5.05 -13.80 8.08
N GLN A 280 -3.80 -14.22 8.25
CA GLN A 280 -2.87 -14.50 7.15
C GLN A 280 -3.29 -15.70 6.30
N ILE A 281 -3.75 -16.77 6.94
CA ILE A 281 -4.28 -17.95 6.23
C ILE A 281 -5.53 -17.56 5.43
N PHE A 282 -6.41 -16.75 6.02
CA PHE A 282 -7.63 -16.28 5.38
C PHE A 282 -7.32 -15.31 4.22
N GLU A 283 -6.39 -14.38 4.41
CA GLU A 283 -5.90 -13.48 3.37
C GLU A 283 -5.31 -14.25 2.19
N GLY A 284 -4.32 -15.11 2.45
CA GLY A 284 -3.55 -15.80 1.40
C GLY A 284 -4.33 -16.87 0.65
N ASN A 285 -5.23 -17.60 1.33
CA ASN A 285 -5.91 -18.76 0.72
C ASN A 285 -7.35 -18.44 0.26
N ILE A 286 -7.97 -17.38 0.77
CA ILE A 286 -9.39 -17.11 0.49
C ILE A 286 -9.57 -15.71 -0.11
N LEU A 287 -9.12 -14.66 0.61
CA LEU A 287 -9.41 -13.29 0.20
C LEU A 287 -8.65 -12.92 -1.08
N THR A 288 -7.33 -13.07 -1.08
CA THR A 288 -6.51 -12.70 -2.23
C THR A 288 -6.88 -13.48 -3.48
N PRO A 289 -7.02 -14.84 -3.48
CA PRO A 289 -7.44 -15.57 -4.66
C PRO A 289 -8.83 -15.22 -5.17
N LYS A 290 -9.79 -14.95 -4.28
CA LYS A 290 -11.17 -14.64 -4.68
C LYS A 290 -11.39 -13.19 -5.08
N LEU A 291 -10.73 -12.23 -4.43
CA LEU A 291 -10.98 -10.80 -4.61
C LEU A 291 -9.98 -10.14 -5.56
N VAL A 292 -8.72 -10.55 -5.49
CA VAL A 292 -7.65 -10.05 -6.37
C VAL A 292 -7.44 -11.00 -7.54
N GLY A 293 -7.64 -12.31 -7.32
CA GLY A 293 -7.51 -13.35 -8.34
C GLY A 293 -6.09 -13.49 -8.87
N ASN A 294 -5.97 -14.12 -10.05
CA ASN A 294 -4.72 -14.22 -10.80
C ASN A 294 -4.39 -12.93 -11.58
N SER A 295 -5.05 -11.82 -11.25
CA SER A 295 -4.97 -10.58 -12.03
C SER A 295 -3.55 -10.05 -12.15
N VAL A 296 -2.73 -10.22 -11.12
CA VAL A 296 -1.34 -9.78 -11.15
C VAL A 296 -0.44 -10.76 -11.91
N GLY A 297 -0.73 -12.08 -11.82
CA GLY A 297 -0.03 -13.13 -12.56
C GLY A 297 1.49 -13.14 -12.39
N LEU A 298 2.00 -12.61 -11.27
CA LEU A 298 3.43 -12.53 -10.96
C LEU A 298 3.82 -13.57 -9.92
N HIS A 299 4.99 -14.19 -10.13
CA HIS A 299 5.59 -15.04 -9.11
C HIS A 299 5.95 -14.21 -7.87
N PRO A 300 5.77 -14.71 -6.63
CA PRO A 300 6.03 -13.95 -5.39
C PRO A 300 7.41 -13.29 -5.33
N VAL A 301 8.44 -13.91 -5.90
CA VAL A 301 9.80 -13.35 -5.94
C VAL A 301 9.83 -12.01 -6.70
N TRP A 302 9.11 -11.90 -7.82
CA TRP A 302 9.03 -10.65 -8.58
C TRP A 302 8.28 -9.56 -7.82
N LEU A 303 7.28 -9.96 -7.03
CA LEU A 303 6.54 -9.05 -6.17
C LEU A 303 7.44 -8.47 -5.08
N ILE A 304 8.21 -9.33 -4.38
CA ILE A 304 9.16 -8.89 -3.35
C ILE A 304 10.24 -8.00 -3.96
N LEU A 305 10.75 -8.35 -5.14
CA LEU A 305 11.73 -7.54 -5.86
C LEU A 305 11.15 -6.16 -6.21
N ALA A 306 9.91 -6.10 -6.72
CA ALA A 306 9.24 -4.86 -7.03
C ALA A 306 9.05 -4.00 -5.77
N LEU A 307 8.55 -4.58 -4.67
CA LEU A 307 8.40 -3.88 -3.39
C LEU A 307 9.74 -3.34 -2.89
N SER A 308 10.81 -4.13 -2.95
CA SER A 308 12.15 -3.71 -2.53
C SER A 308 12.68 -2.57 -3.40
N LEU A 309 12.54 -2.70 -4.72
CA LEU A 309 13.05 -1.71 -5.67
C LEU A 309 12.28 -0.38 -5.56
N PHE A 310 10.95 -0.44 -5.68
CA PHE A 310 10.12 0.76 -5.64
C PHE A 310 10.12 1.40 -4.25
N GLY A 311 10.17 0.60 -3.18
CA GLY A 311 10.31 1.10 -1.82
C GLY A 311 11.63 1.83 -1.58
N ALA A 312 12.75 1.32 -2.13
CA ALA A 312 14.06 1.96 -2.01
C ALA A 312 14.15 3.28 -2.79
N PHE A 313 13.53 3.38 -3.98
CA PHE A 313 13.61 4.57 -4.82
C PHE A 313 12.57 5.64 -4.46
N PHE A 314 11.36 5.24 -4.10
CA PHE A 314 10.21 6.15 -3.93
C PHE A 314 9.56 6.06 -2.54
N GLY A 315 10.19 5.37 -1.58
CA GLY A 315 9.68 5.27 -0.21
C GLY A 315 8.29 4.64 -0.13
N PHE A 316 7.42 5.22 0.68
CA PHE A 316 6.06 4.73 0.91
C PHE A 316 5.20 4.71 -0.37
N ILE A 317 5.32 5.76 -1.20
CA ILE A 317 4.59 5.82 -2.48
C ILE A 317 5.05 4.71 -3.41
N GLY A 318 6.36 4.44 -3.43
CA GLY A 318 6.92 3.34 -4.18
C GLY A 318 6.35 1.99 -3.76
N LEU A 319 6.23 1.73 -2.46
CA LEU A 319 5.60 0.51 -1.94
C LEU A 319 4.14 0.38 -2.39
N LEU A 320 3.39 1.49 -2.37
CA LEU A 320 1.98 1.53 -2.77
C LEU A 320 1.81 1.23 -4.27
N LEU A 321 2.70 1.77 -5.11
CA LEU A 321 2.68 1.60 -6.56
C LEU A 321 3.40 0.34 -7.05
N ALA A 322 4.18 -0.33 -6.21
CA ALA A 322 5.01 -1.46 -6.61
C ALA A 322 4.22 -2.57 -7.31
N VAL A 323 3.09 -2.98 -6.73
CA VAL A 323 2.26 -4.05 -7.29
C VAL A 323 1.56 -3.63 -8.58
N PRO A 324 0.88 -2.48 -8.66
CA PRO A 324 0.32 -1.96 -9.92
C PRO A 324 1.34 -1.87 -11.05
N VAL A 325 2.52 -1.30 -10.79
CA VAL A 325 3.56 -1.15 -11.81
C VAL A 325 4.14 -2.50 -12.20
N ALA A 326 4.39 -3.39 -11.25
CA ALA A 326 4.87 -4.74 -11.54
C ALA A 326 3.85 -5.56 -12.36
N ALA A 327 2.56 -5.45 -12.04
CA ALA A 327 1.49 -6.10 -12.77
C ALA A 327 1.41 -5.61 -14.22
N SER A 328 1.45 -4.29 -14.43
CA SER A 328 1.47 -3.67 -15.75
C SER A 328 2.70 -4.09 -16.56
N THR A 329 3.87 -4.10 -15.93
CA THR A 329 5.12 -4.59 -16.52
C THR A 329 5.01 -6.08 -16.88
N GLY A 330 4.35 -6.88 -16.05
CA GLY A 330 4.09 -8.31 -16.30
C GLY A 330 3.24 -8.54 -17.56
N VAL A 331 2.21 -7.72 -17.80
CA VAL A 331 1.40 -7.77 -19.02
C VAL A 331 2.28 -7.49 -20.24
N ILE A 332 3.06 -6.41 -20.20
CA ILE A 332 3.96 -6.04 -21.30
C ILE A 332 5.00 -7.13 -21.57
N LEU A 333 5.61 -7.69 -20.52
CA LEU A 333 6.61 -8.76 -20.67
C LEU A 333 6.00 -10.05 -21.27
N ARG A 334 4.79 -10.44 -20.83
CA ARG A 334 4.08 -11.59 -21.43
C ARG A 334 3.84 -11.39 -22.92
N PHE A 335 3.41 -10.19 -23.31
CA PHE A 335 3.22 -9.84 -24.72
C PHE A 335 4.55 -9.90 -25.50
N LEU A 336 5.62 -9.32 -24.96
CA LEU A 336 6.94 -9.36 -25.62
C LEU A 336 7.46 -10.79 -25.78
N VAL A 337 7.32 -11.64 -24.75
CA VAL A 337 7.72 -13.05 -24.80
C VAL A 337 6.88 -13.83 -25.82
N LYS A 338 5.56 -13.58 -25.90
CA LYS A 338 4.69 -14.18 -26.90
C LYS A 338 5.15 -13.84 -28.33
N ASN A 339 5.41 -12.57 -28.59
CA ASN A 339 5.91 -12.11 -29.89
C ASN A 339 7.32 -12.64 -30.21
N TYR A 340 8.20 -12.70 -29.20
CA TYR A 340 9.53 -13.29 -29.37
C TYR A 340 9.45 -14.76 -29.81
N LYS A 341 8.58 -15.57 -29.19
CA LYS A 341 8.41 -17.00 -29.51
C LYS A 341 7.91 -17.25 -30.94
N VAL A 342 7.23 -16.28 -31.56
CA VAL A 342 6.75 -16.36 -32.96
C VAL A 342 7.76 -15.69 -33.90
N SER A 343 8.78 -15.02 -33.40
CA SER A 343 9.75 -14.30 -34.22
C SER A 343 10.79 -15.25 -34.85
N ARG A 344 11.38 -14.83 -35.98
CA ARG A 344 12.48 -15.55 -36.63
C ARG A 344 13.71 -15.71 -35.72
N LEU A 345 13.89 -14.82 -34.72
CA LEU A 345 14.96 -14.92 -33.73
C LEU A 345 14.83 -16.18 -32.86
N TYR A 346 13.60 -16.61 -32.55
CA TYR A 346 13.35 -17.81 -31.76
C TYR A 346 13.25 -19.05 -32.61
N LEU A 347 12.50 -18.99 -33.74
CA LEU A 347 12.24 -20.14 -34.63
C LEU A 347 13.43 -20.48 -35.52
N GLY A 348 14.38 -19.55 -35.71
CA GLY A 348 15.54 -19.76 -36.61
C GLY A 348 15.09 -19.97 -38.06
N ASN A 349 15.91 -20.66 -38.85
CA ASN A 349 15.60 -21.00 -40.23
C ASN A 349 14.52 -22.13 -40.39
N ASN A 350 14.09 -22.78 -39.29
CA ASN A 350 13.05 -23.82 -39.31
C ASN A 350 11.63 -23.24 -39.33
N GLY A 351 11.45 -21.93 -39.13
CA GLY A 351 10.15 -21.27 -39.18
C GLY A 351 9.46 -21.26 -40.55
N ASN A 352 10.19 -21.53 -41.63
CA ASN A 352 9.62 -21.60 -43.00
C ASN A 352 8.89 -22.91 -43.30
N LYS A 353 8.82 -23.88 -42.37
CA LYS A 353 8.17 -25.15 -42.56
C LYS A 353 6.75 -25.27 -41.99
N LEU A 354 6.23 -24.18 -41.42
CA LEU A 354 4.88 -24.15 -40.83
C LEU A 354 3.86 -23.36 -41.66
N ASP A 355 4.29 -22.79 -42.79
CA ASP A 355 3.43 -22.06 -43.73
C ASP A 355 3.17 -22.83 -45.06
N ASP A 356 3.56 -24.14 -45.17
CA ASP A 356 3.23 -25.04 -46.28
C ASP A 356 2.11 -26.04 -45.85
#